data_5fe79a80d96818941c2d323822fd08b9
#
_entry.id   5fe79a80d96818941c2d323822fd08b9
#
_cell.length_a   1.000
_cell.length_b   1.000
_cell.length_c   1.000
_cell.angle_alpha   90.00
_cell.angle_beta   90.00
_cell.angle_gamma   90.00
#
_symmetry.space_group_name_H-M   'P 1'
#
loop_
_entity.id
_entity.type
_entity.pdbx_description
1 polymer ?
#
loop_
_entity_poly.entity_id
_entity_poly.type
_entity_poly.pdbx_seq_one_letter_code
_entity_poly.pdbx_strand_id
1 'polypeptide(L)'
;MSLAHGRPYMAIPGPSVMPEDVLRAMHRSAPNIYEGDLVALTDGLIPDLRRVARTEHAATFYIGNGHAAWEAALSNVVAAGDHVLVPATGRFGHGWGDMATGLGCKVEVIDFGKRTPFDLNRIEEALRADKEHRIKAVLARHVDTSSSVLNDIAGLRAAMDAAGHPALLMADCIASLGCDRFEMDAWGVDVMVAASQKGLMVPPGLGFVFFGPRAAEARARMERVSRYWDWVPRANPEYFFQYSGGTAPTHHLYGLRAALDMIHAEGIEAIWNRHDTLARAIWAACEVWGQGGPLELNIADAAHRSRAVTALRIGAPHGTDLRKWTEFQAGVTLGIGLGMAEPGDPEWHGFFRIGHMGHVNAHMVMGALGAMQAGFIALDIPHGAGALEAAAGVMARG
;
A
#
# COMPACT_ATOMS: atom_id res chain seq x y z
N MET A 1 -4.67 30.94 19.53
CA MET A 1 -3.24 30.92 19.15
C MET A 1 -2.97 29.54 18.56
N SER A 2 -2.45 29.42 17.31
CA SER A 2 -2.10 28.15 16.72
C SER A 2 -0.72 27.70 17.22
N LEU A 3 -0.58 26.39 17.51
CA LEU A 3 0.68 25.72 17.87
C LEU A 3 1.26 24.91 16.69
N ALA A 4 0.70 25.06 15.47
CA ALA A 4 1.10 24.30 14.29
C ALA A 4 2.43 24.80 13.66
N HIS A 5 2.96 25.94 14.11
CA HIS A 5 4.21 26.48 13.57
C HIS A 5 5.41 25.65 14.05
N GLY A 6 6.07 25.00 13.12
CA GLY A 6 7.19 24.09 13.35
C GLY A 6 7.32 23.10 12.22
N ARG A 7 7.98 21.96 12.47
CA ARG A 7 8.05 20.88 11.48
C ARG A 7 6.72 20.11 11.45
N PRO A 8 5.96 20.12 10.34
CA PRO A 8 4.70 19.40 10.26
C PRO A 8 4.93 17.88 10.22
N TYR A 9 3.95 17.12 10.72
CA TYR A 9 3.94 15.67 10.60
C TYR A 9 2.78 15.20 9.71
N MET A 10 3.15 14.53 8.62
CA MET A 10 2.20 13.96 7.65
C MET A 10 1.82 12.53 8.08
N ALA A 11 0.77 12.39 8.87
CA ALA A 11 0.21 11.10 9.29
C ALA A 11 -0.90 10.61 8.32
N ILE A 12 -0.72 10.83 7.01
CA ILE A 12 -1.63 10.36 5.96
C ILE A 12 -1.17 9.02 5.39
N PRO A 13 -2.09 8.19 4.85
CA PRO A 13 -1.73 6.90 4.24
C PRO A 13 -1.08 7.04 2.85
N GLY A 14 -0.04 7.84 2.77
CA GLY A 14 0.72 8.18 1.58
C GLY A 14 0.23 9.45 0.84
N PRO A 15 1.21 10.22 0.32
CA PRO A 15 2.66 9.98 0.43
C PRO A 15 3.13 9.90 1.88
N SER A 16 4.04 8.95 2.16
CA SER A 16 4.64 8.78 3.49
C SER A 16 5.69 9.85 3.78
N VAL A 17 6.09 9.98 5.04
CA VAL A 17 7.20 10.86 5.42
C VAL A 17 8.47 10.41 4.69
N MET A 18 9.13 11.35 4.02
CA MET A 18 10.40 11.11 3.37
C MET A 18 11.55 11.33 4.34
N PRO A 19 12.49 10.37 4.49
CA PRO A 19 13.69 10.56 5.27
C PRO A 19 14.57 11.67 4.71
N GLU A 20 15.31 12.35 5.58
CA GLU A 20 16.24 13.39 5.17
C GLU A 20 17.35 12.88 4.25
N ASP A 21 17.80 11.63 4.46
CA ASP A 21 18.82 10.99 3.61
C ASP A 21 18.30 10.77 2.19
N VAL A 22 17.02 10.39 2.03
CA VAL A 22 16.36 10.31 0.72
C VAL A 22 16.30 11.67 0.05
N LEU A 23 15.89 12.72 0.79
CA LEU A 23 15.83 14.09 0.26
C LEU A 23 17.22 14.60 -0.15
N ARG A 24 18.26 14.37 0.66
CA ARG A 24 19.66 14.73 0.33
C ARG A 24 20.15 14.01 -0.90
N ALA A 25 19.86 12.70 -1.02
CA ALA A 25 20.24 11.91 -2.19
C ALA A 25 19.61 12.44 -3.49
N MET A 26 18.39 12.98 -3.39
CA MET A 26 17.70 13.58 -4.53
C MET A 26 18.15 15.01 -4.84
N HIS A 27 18.73 15.76 -3.89
CA HIS A 27 19.15 17.14 -4.07
C HIS A 27 20.55 17.21 -4.70
N ARG A 28 20.61 17.01 -6.01
CA ARG A 28 21.85 16.97 -6.80
C ARG A 28 21.63 17.38 -8.25
N SER A 29 22.70 17.72 -8.96
CA SER A 29 22.67 17.99 -10.39
C SER A 29 22.25 16.74 -11.17
N ALA A 30 21.65 16.95 -12.34
CA ALA A 30 21.32 15.86 -13.27
C ALA A 30 22.62 15.11 -13.68
N PRO A 31 22.61 13.77 -13.62
CA PRO A 31 23.77 12.96 -14.01
C PRO A 31 23.80 12.72 -15.53
N ASN A 32 24.93 12.21 -16.02
CA ASN A 32 24.97 11.55 -17.32
C ASN A 32 24.06 10.29 -17.27
N ILE A 33 23.14 10.17 -18.23
CA ILE A 33 22.18 9.05 -18.32
C ILE A 33 22.66 7.94 -19.28
N TYR A 34 23.81 8.11 -19.91
CA TYR A 34 24.34 7.16 -20.90
C TYR A 34 25.43 6.26 -20.32
N GLU A 35 26.14 6.73 -19.35
CA GLU A 35 27.27 6.02 -18.71
C GLU A 35 27.56 6.55 -17.31
N GLY A 36 28.31 5.78 -16.50
CA GLY A 36 28.78 6.18 -15.18
C GLY A 36 27.91 5.65 -14.03
N ASP A 37 27.97 6.36 -12.89
CA ASP A 37 27.47 5.88 -11.61
C ASP A 37 25.99 5.57 -11.58
N LEU A 38 25.17 6.29 -12.37
CA LEU A 38 23.73 6.06 -12.42
C LEU A 38 23.38 4.67 -12.96
N VAL A 39 24.14 4.19 -13.95
CA VAL A 39 23.91 2.85 -14.54
C VAL A 39 24.16 1.79 -13.48
N ALA A 40 25.35 1.81 -12.86
CA ALA A 40 25.73 0.86 -11.82
C ALA A 40 24.76 0.91 -10.60
N LEU A 41 24.34 2.13 -10.21
CA LEU A 41 23.37 2.31 -9.14
C LEU A 41 22.05 1.63 -9.49
N THR A 42 21.55 1.81 -10.72
CA THR A 42 20.26 1.25 -11.15
C THR A 42 20.31 -0.27 -11.21
N ASP A 43 21.39 -0.86 -11.69
CA ASP A 43 21.61 -2.31 -11.69
C ASP A 43 21.52 -2.88 -10.27
N GLY A 44 22.07 -2.17 -9.28
CA GLY A 44 22.00 -2.54 -7.87
C GLY A 44 20.62 -2.41 -7.22
N LEU A 45 19.71 -1.60 -7.78
CA LEU A 45 18.34 -1.45 -7.22
C LEU A 45 17.48 -2.71 -7.39
N ILE A 46 17.64 -3.43 -8.50
CA ILE A 46 16.78 -4.57 -8.83
C ILE A 46 16.91 -5.72 -7.81
N PRO A 47 18.13 -6.23 -7.49
CA PRO A 47 18.27 -7.26 -6.47
C PRO A 47 17.80 -6.80 -5.09
N ASP A 48 17.98 -5.52 -4.74
CA ASP A 48 17.56 -4.99 -3.46
C ASP A 48 16.02 -4.86 -3.36
N LEU A 49 15.34 -4.43 -4.42
CA LEU A 49 13.88 -4.46 -4.51
C LEU A 49 13.33 -5.89 -4.36
N ARG A 50 13.96 -6.87 -5.02
CA ARG A 50 13.59 -8.29 -4.90
C ARG A 50 13.68 -8.79 -3.46
N ARG A 51 14.73 -8.41 -2.73
CA ARG A 51 14.86 -8.75 -1.30
C ARG A 51 13.72 -8.18 -0.46
N VAL A 52 13.31 -6.92 -0.70
CA VAL A 52 12.18 -6.31 0.02
C VAL A 52 10.86 -7.03 -0.29
N ALA A 53 10.69 -7.48 -1.53
CA ALA A 53 9.50 -8.21 -1.98
C ALA A 53 9.51 -9.71 -1.61
N ARG A 54 10.64 -10.23 -1.08
CA ARG A 54 10.83 -11.66 -0.82
C ARG A 54 10.62 -12.51 -2.08
N THR A 55 11.32 -12.13 -3.16
CA THR A 55 11.26 -12.85 -4.44
C THR A 55 12.65 -13.02 -5.07
N GLU A 56 12.88 -14.18 -5.68
CA GLU A 56 14.01 -14.45 -6.57
C GLU A 56 13.67 -14.15 -8.03
N HIS A 57 12.44 -13.75 -8.33
CA HIS A 57 11.91 -13.54 -9.67
C HIS A 57 12.20 -12.12 -10.18
N ALA A 58 11.58 -11.74 -11.29
CA ALA A 58 11.80 -10.46 -11.94
C ALA A 58 11.22 -9.28 -11.14
N ALA A 59 11.92 -8.15 -11.18
CA ALA A 59 11.45 -6.87 -10.67
C ALA A 59 11.67 -5.78 -11.72
N THR A 60 10.66 -4.93 -11.92
CA THR A 60 10.71 -3.81 -12.87
C THR A 60 10.15 -2.55 -12.24
N PHE A 61 10.55 -1.38 -12.75
CA PHE A 61 9.96 -0.11 -12.35
C PHE A 61 9.45 0.69 -13.56
N TYR A 62 8.48 1.55 -13.29
CA TYR A 62 7.83 2.44 -14.23
C TYR A 62 7.82 3.86 -13.68
N ILE A 63 7.95 4.85 -14.55
CA ILE A 63 7.72 6.24 -14.17
C ILE A 63 6.21 6.43 -14.03
N GLY A 64 5.74 6.54 -12.80
CA GLY A 64 4.33 6.61 -12.48
C GLY A 64 4.07 6.36 -11.00
N ASN A 65 2.84 6.13 -10.65
CA ASN A 65 2.41 5.79 -9.29
C ASN A 65 1.84 4.36 -9.25
N GLY A 66 1.14 4.00 -8.16
CA GLY A 66 0.54 2.67 -8.03
C GLY A 66 -0.48 2.33 -9.12
N HIS A 67 -1.24 3.31 -9.64
CA HIS A 67 -2.16 3.06 -10.74
C HIS A 67 -1.42 2.70 -12.03
N ALA A 68 -0.27 3.34 -12.29
CA ALA A 68 0.58 2.96 -13.41
C ALA A 68 1.11 1.51 -13.27
N ALA A 69 1.45 1.08 -12.04
CA ALA A 69 1.84 -0.30 -11.78
C ALA A 69 0.67 -1.30 -12.00
N TRP A 70 -0.57 -0.92 -11.66
CA TRP A 70 -1.76 -1.71 -11.96
C TRP A 70 -1.94 -1.94 -13.46
N GLU A 71 -1.90 -0.84 -14.23
CA GLU A 71 -2.06 -0.90 -15.69
C GLU A 71 -0.92 -1.68 -16.34
N ALA A 72 0.32 -1.45 -15.90
CA ALA A 72 1.48 -2.20 -16.38
C ALA A 72 1.31 -3.71 -16.13
N ALA A 73 0.91 -4.10 -14.91
CA ALA A 73 0.70 -5.51 -14.57
C ALA A 73 -0.39 -6.16 -15.43
N LEU A 74 -1.57 -5.52 -15.53
CA LEU A 74 -2.68 -6.01 -16.36
C LEU A 74 -2.28 -6.12 -17.84
N SER A 75 -1.69 -5.06 -18.41
CA SER A 75 -1.35 -5.00 -19.83
C SER A 75 -0.42 -6.13 -20.29
N ASN A 76 0.31 -6.75 -19.37
CA ASN A 76 1.22 -7.87 -19.69
C ASN A 76 0.58 -9.25 -19.59
N VAL A 77 -0.57 -9.41 -18.94
CA VAL A 77 -1.11 -10.76 -18.66
C VAL A 77 -2.58 -10.95 -19.06
N VAL A 78 -3.31 -9.87 -19.36
CA VAL A 78 -4.71 -9.96 -19.80
C VAL A 78 -4.94 -9.19 -21.09
N ALA A 79 -5.81 -9.71 -21.95
CA ALA A 79 -6.25 -9.11 -23.18
C ALA A 79 -7.71 -8.64 -23.09
N ALA A 80 -8.14 -7.78 -24.02
CA ALA A 80 -9.54 -7.42 -24.14
C ALA A 80 -10.41 -8.68 -24.33
N GLY A 81 -11.48 -8.79 -23.55
CA GLY A 81 -12.37 -9.94 -23.52
C GLY A 81 -12.02 -11.00 -22.48
N ASP A 82 -10.81 -11.01 -21.91
CA ASP A 82 -10.46 -11.88 -20.81
C ASP A 82 -11.28 -11.58 -19.55
N HIS A 83 -11.50 -12.60 -18.73
CA HIS A 83 -12.20 -12.45 -17.45
C HIS A 83 -11.19 -12.27 -16.31
N VAL A 84 -11.49 -11.40 -15.37
CA VAL A 84 -10.74 -11.21 -14.12
C VAL A 84 -11.70 -11.21 -12.92
N LEU A 85 -11.24 -11.80 -11.82
CA LEU A 85 -11.97 -11.82 -10.54
C LEU A 85 -11.34 -10.82 -9.59
N VAL A 86 -12.19 -10.00 -8.94
CA VAL A 86 -11.75 -8.95 -8.02
C VAL A 86 -12.43 -9.17 -6.66
N PRO A 87 -11.77 -9.80 -5.69
CA PRO A 87 -12.21 -9.76 -4.31
C PRO A 87 -11.94 -8.36 -3.75
N ALA A 88 -13.01 -7.59 -3.47
CA ALA A 88 -12.91 -6.21 -3.03
C ALA A 88 -13.22 -6.07 -1.54
N THR A 89 -12.36 -5.35 -0.80
CA THR A 89 -12.53 -5.01 0.63
C THR A 89 -12.44 -3.50 0.85
N GLY A 90 -12.61 -2.71 -0.21
CA GLY A 90 -12.58 -1.26 -0.19
C GLY A 90 -12.44 -0.64 -1.58
N ARG A 91 -12.32 0.69 -1.61
CA ARG A 91 -12.29 1.50 -2.83
C ARG A 91 -11.24 1.04 -3.85
N PHE A 92 -10.04 0.67 -3.37
CA PHE A 92 -8.94 0.37 -4.27
C PHE A 92 -9.08 -1.01 -4.92
N GLY A 93 -9.80 -1.96 -4.29
CA GLY A 93 -10.20 -3.21 -4.94
C GLY A 93 -11.05 -2.91 -6.18
N HIS A 94 -12.13 -2.16 -6.01
CA HIS A 94 -12.99 -1.73 -7.11
C HIS A 94 -12.19 -0.96 -8.19
N GLY A 95 -11.33 0.00 -7.79
CA GLY A 95 -10.53 0.79 -8.73
C GLY A 95 -9.58 -0.02 -9.62
N TRP A 96 -9.04 -1.14 -9.13
CA TRP A 96 -8.24 -2.03 -9.99
C TRP A 96 -9.14 -2.81 -10.98
N GLY A 97 -10.33 -3.21 -10.53
CA GLY A 97 -11.35 -3.77 -11.41
C GLY A 97 -11.80 -2.80 -12.50
N ASP A 98 -12.04 -1.53 -12.14
CA ASP A 98 -12.38 -0.48 -13.11
C ASP A 98 -11.29 -0.28 -14.16
N MET A 99 -10.01 -0.34 -13.75
CA MET A 99 -8.89 -0.30 -14.69
C MET A 99 -8.88 -1.50 -15.64
N ALA A 100 -9.12 -2.71 -15.13
CA ALA A 100 -9.25 -3.89 -15.97
C ALA A 100 -10.41 -3.76 -16.97
N THR A 101 -11.55 -3.20 -16.52
CA THR A 101 -12.68 -2.88 -17.41
C THR A 101 -12.28 -1.87 -18.48
N GLY A 102 -11.52 -0.83 -18.13
CA GLY A 102 -10.99 0.15 -19.08
C GLY A 102 -10.05 -0.45 -20.14
N LEU A 103 -9.36 -1.56 -19.82
CA LEU A 103 -8.56 -2.35 -20.75
C LEU A 103 -9.39 -3.37 -21.56
N GLY A 104 -10.70 -3.39 -21.39
CA GLY A 104 -11.62 -4.26 -22.14
C GLY A 104 -11.84 -5.64 -21.51
N CYS A 105 -11.38 -5.90 -20.29
CA CYS A 105 -11.63 -7.13 -19.56
C CYS A 105 -13.09 -7.22 -19.08
N LYS A 106 -13.58 -8.44 -18.90
CA LYS A 106 -14.81 -8.75 -18.20
C LYS A 106 -14.50 -8.96 -16.72
N VAL A 107 -15.00 -8.06 -15.88
CA VAL A 107 -14.67 -8.04 -14.45
C VAL A 107 -15.82 -8.62 -13.64
N GLU A 108 -15.51 -9.62 -12.82
CA GLU A 108 -16.38 -10.12 -11.77
C GLU A 108 -15.88 -9.61 -10.43
N VAL A 109 -16.73 -8.92 -9.67
CA VAL A 109 -16.40 -8.39 -8.35
C VAL A 109 -17.14 -9.19 -7.28
N ILE A 110 -16.37 -9.73 -6.33
CA ILE A 110 -16.92 -10.25 -5.07
C ILE A 110 -16.68 -9.18 -4.01
N ASP A 111 -17.70 -8.40 -3.68
CA ASP A 111 -17.59 -7.35 -2.68
C ASP A 111 -17.77 -7.93 -1.27
N PHE A 112 -16.77 -7.75 -0.41
CA PHE A 112 -16.80 -8.12 1.01
C PHE A 112 -17.05 -6.91 1.92
N GLY A 113 -17.35 -5.76 1.34
CA GLY A 113 -17.55 -4.51 2.06
C GLY A 113 -16.23 -3.86 2.48
N LYS A 114 -16.28 -3.07 3.57
CA LYS A 114 -15.16 -2.23 3.99
C LYS A 114 -14.70 -2.54 5.42
N ARG A 115 -15.23 -3.61 6.05
CA ARG A 115 -14.99 -3.93 7.46
C ARG A 115 -14.50 -5.36 7.71
N THR A 116 -14.50 -6.18 6.68
CA THR A 116 -14.14 -7.61 6.76
C THR A 116 -13.11 -7.98 5.70
N PRO A 117 -12.24 -8.96 5.96
CA PRO A 117 -11.33 -9.49 4.97
C PRO A 117 -12.07 -10.35 3.94
N PHE A 118 -11.33 -10.91 3.00
CA PHE A 118 -11.84 -11.91 2.06
C PHE A 118 -12.46 -13.10 2.79
N ASP A 119 -13.63 -13.53 2.31
CA ASP A 119 -14.12 -14.88 2.58
C ASP A 119 -13.54 -15.82 1.51
N LEU A 120 -12.54 -16.60 1.91
CA LEU A 120 -11.81 -17.48 1.02
C LEU A 120 -12.69 -18.58 0.42
N ASN A 121 -13.71 -19.05 1.16
CA ASN A 121 -14.65 -20.05 0.67
C ASN A 121 -15.47 -19.51 -0.50
N ARG A 122 -15.97 -18.29 -0.41
CA ARG A 122 -16.72 -17.65 -1.51
C ARG A 122 -15.85 -17.47 -2.76
N ILE A 123 -14.56 -17.16 -2.59
CA ILE A 123 -13.63 -17.04 -3.72
C ILE A 123 -13.37 -18.42 -4.34
N GLU A 124 -13.11 -19.43 -3.52
CA GLU A 124 -12.95 -20.82 -3.97
C GLU A 124 -14.18 -21.31 -4.75
N GLU A 125 -15.39 -21.07 -4.23
CA GLU A 125 -16.67 -21.41 -4.89
C GLU A 125 -16.80 -20.74 -6.26
N ALA A 126 -16.48 -19.45 -6.38
CA ALA A 126 -16.52 -18.72 -7.64
C ALA A 126 -15.52 -19.32 -8.66
N LEU A 127 -14.30 -19.63 -8.23
CA LEU A 127 -13.30 -20.25 -9.08
C LEU A 127 -13.71 -21.68 -9.49
N ARG A 128 -14.28 -22.48 -8.58
CA ARG A 128 -14.82 -23.81 -8.90
C ARG A 128 -16.00 -23.76 -9.87
N ALA A 129 -16.77 -22.67 -9.88
CA ALA A 129 -17.88 -22.46 -10.80
C ALA A 129 -17.40 -22.14 -12.23
N ASP A 130 -16.22 -21.56 -12.40
CA ASP A 130 -15.61 -21.28 -13.71
C ASP A 130 -14.97 -22.54 -14.33
N LYS A 131 -15.82 -23.49 -14.74
CA LYS A 131 -15.39 -24.78 -15.34
C LYS A 131 -14.58 -24.64 -16.62
N GLU A 132 -14.75 -23.54 -17.33
CA GLU A 132 -14.06 -23.27 -18.61
C GLU A 132 -12.72 -22.52 -18.39
N HIS A 133 -12.36 -22.20 -17.14
CA HIS A 133 -11.16 -21.44 -16.77
C HIS A 133 -11.03 -20.14 -17.57
N ARG A 134 -12.14 -19.38 -17.66
CA ARG A 134 -12.18 -18.09 -18.35
C ARG A 134 -11.49 -17.01 -17.54
N ILE A 135 -11.54 -17.09 -16.21
CA ILE A 135 -10.85 -16.17 -15.31
C ILE A 135 -9.34 -16.36 -15.50
N LYS A 136 -8.65 -15.30 -15.98
CA LYS A 136 -7.21 -15.31 -16.24
C LYS A 136 -6.40 -14.81 -15.04
N ALA A 137 -6.98 -13.92 -14.23
CA ALA A 137 -6.33 -13.37 -13.06
C ALA A 137 -7.31 -13.09 -11.92
N VAL A 138 -6.82 -13.24 -10.69
CA VAL A 138 -7.47 -12.76 -9.46
C VAL A 138 -6.71 -11.54 -8.98
N LEU A 139 -7.38 -10.37 -8.92
CA LEU A 139 -6.78 -9.08 -8.57
C LEU A 139 -7.02 -8.79 -7.09
N ALA A 140 -6.13 -9.24 -6.22
CA ALA A 140 -6.28 -9.18 -4.78
C ALA A 140 -5.49 -8.01 -4.15
N ARG A 141 -6.08 -7.34 -3.18
CA ARG A 141 -5.39 -6.35 -2.34
C ARG A 141 -4.82 -7.03 -1.10
N HIS A 142 -3.53 -6.88 -0.84
CA HIS A 142 -3.00 -7.27 0.47
C HIS A 142 -3.55 -6.34 1.55
N VAL A 143 -3.46 -5.02 1.32
CA VAL A 143 -4.11 -4.01 2.16
C VAL A 143 -4.92 -3.05 1.29
N ASP A 144 -6.21 -2.90 1.56
CA ASP A 144 -6.97 -1.78 0.98
C ASP A 144 -6.78 -0.54 1.86
N THR A 145 -6.09 0.45 1.32
CA THR A 145 -5.73 1.68 2.06
C THR A 145 -6.96 2.49 2.50
N SER A 146 -8.12 2.32 1.84
CA SER A 146 -9.34 3.06 2.19
C SER A 146 -10.00 2.51 3.45
N SER A 147 -10.07 1.20 3.58
CA SER A 147 -10.71 0.49 4.69
C SER A 147 -9.73 0.07 5.79
N SER A 148 -8.43 0.00 5.49
CA SER A 148 -7.36 -0.60 6.30
C SER A 148 -7.48 -2.11 6.53
N VAL A 149 -8.29 -2.80 5.73
CA VAL A 149 -8.39 -4.27 5.76
C VAL A 149 -7.09 -4.88 5.29
N LEU A 150 -6.52 -5.76 6.10
CA LEU A 150 -5.44 -6.69 5.76
C LEU A 150 -6.05 -8.02 5.35
N ASN A 151 -5.77 -8.47 4.13
CA ASN A 151 -6.29 -9.71 3.56
C ASN A 151 -5.24 -10.82 3.55
N ASP A 152 -5.69 -12.06 3.71
CA ASP A 152 -4.85 -13.24 3.68
C ASP A 152 -4.55 -13.69 2.23
N ILE A 153 -3.42 -13.24 1.69
CA ILE A 153 -2.97 -13.59 0.33
C ILE A 153 -2.48 -15.04 0.25
N ALA A 154 -1.85 -15.55 1.31
CA ALA A 154 -1.42 -16.95 1.35
C ALA A 154 -2.62 -17.90 1.36
N GLY A 155 -3.63 -17.61 2.18
CA GLY A 155 -4.90 -18.34 2.19
C GLY A 155 -5.64 -18.24 0.86
N LEU A 156 -5.60 -17.08 0.19
CA LEU A 156 -6.17 -16.93 -1.15
C LEU A 156 -5.47 -17.85 -2.17
N ARG A 157 -4.13 -17.94 -2.15
CA ARG A 157 -3.40 -18.89 -2.99
C ARG A 157 -3.85 -20.33 -2.71
N ALA A 158 -3.95 -20.70 -1.43
CA ALA A 158 -4.42 -22.04 -1.05
C ALA A 158 -5.85 -22.34 -1.56
N ALA A 159 -6.76 -21.37 -1.50
CA ALA A 159 -8.12 -21.50 -2.04
C ALA A 159 -8.13 -21.67 -3.57
N MET A 160 -7.28 -20.92 -4.29
CA MET A 160 -7.12 -21.08 -5.74
C MET A 160 -6.57 -22.46 -6.10
N ASP A 161 -5.61 -22.97 -5.34
CA ASP A 161 -5.04 -24.30 -5.54
C ASP A 161 -6.05 -25.41 -5.21
N ALA A 162 -6.83 -25.26 -4.14
CA ALA A 162 -7.93 -26.18 -3.79
C ALA A 162 -9.03 -26.22 -4.86
N ALA A 163 -9.29 -25.07 -5.51
CA ALA A 163 -10.19 -25.01 -6.65
C ALA A 163 -9.59 -25.66 -7.92
N GLY A 164 -8.28 -25.93 -7.95
CA GLY A 164 -7.57 -26.40 -9.14
C GLY A 164 -7.58 -25.37 -10.27
N HIS A 165 -7.66 -24.09 -9.96
CA HIS A 165 -7.88 -23.04 -10.94
C HIS A 165 -6.56 -22.41 -11.43
N PRO A 166 -6.33 -22.30 -12.77
CA PRO A 166 -5.04 -21.87 -13.34
C PRO A 166 -4.83 -20.35 -13.35
N ALA A 167 -5.79 -19.55 -12.91
CA ALA A 167 -5.66 -18.08 -12.90
C ALA A 167 -4.38 -17.61 -12.21
N LEU A 168 -3.86 -16.47 -12.65
CA LEU A 168 -2.75 -15.81 -11.97
C LEU A 168 -3.25 -15.12 -10.69
N LEU A 169 -2.49 -15.24 -9.61
CA LEU A 169 -2.69 -14.45 -8.41
C LEU A 169 -1.89 -13.15 -8.54
N MET A 170 -2.60 -12.02 -8.66
CA MET A 170 -2.01 -10.70 -8.73
C MET A 170 -2.28 -9.96 -7.41
N ALA A 171 -1.23 -9.62 -6.67
CA ALA A 171 -1.33 -8.99 -5.37
C ALA A 171 -0.94 -7.50 -5.44
N ASP A 172 -1.80 -6.64 -4.93
CA ASP A 172 -1.45 -5.23 -4.72
C ASP A 172 -0.91 -5.03 -3.30
N CYS A 173 0.37 -4.70 -3.24
CA CYS A 173 1.10 -4.38 -2.02
C CYS A 173 1.50 -2.90 -1.95
N ILE A 174 0.82 -2.02 -2.70
CA ILE A 174 1.14 -0.58 -2.72
C ILE A 174 1.13 0.00 -1.30
N ALA A 175 0.14 -0.36 -0.47
CA ALA A 175 0.07 0.13 0.90
C ALA A 175 0.96 -0.65 1.88
N SER A 176 1.22 -1.92 1.62
CA SER A 176 1.76 -2.87 2.59
C SER A 176 3.24 -3.19 2.43
N LEU A 177 3.81 -3.09 1.22
CA LEU A 177 5.22 -3.42 1.00
C LEU A 177 6.13 -2.55 1.88
N GLY A 178 6.99 -3.19 2.67
CA GLY A 178 7.85 -2.51 3.64
C GLY A 178 7.14 -2.08 4.93
N CYS A 179 5.90 -2.58 5.19
CA CYS A 179 5.14 -2.28 6.41
C CYS A 179 4.50 -3.52 7.00
N ASP A 180 3.58 -4.16 6.26
CA ASP A 180 2.99 -5.45 6.60
C ASP A 180 3.86 -6.58 6.04
N ARG A 181 3.94 -7.72 6.74
CA ARG A 181 4.67 -8.89 6.25
C ARG A 181 4.11 -9.35 4.92
N PHE A 182 4.98 -9.55 3.95
CA PHE A 182 4.64 -10.09 2.64
C PHE A 182 5.78 -10.96 2.09
N GLU A 183 5.45 -12.14 1.60
CA GLU A 183 6.41 -13.15 1.14
C GLU A 183 5.99 -13.63 -0.26
N MET A 184 6.39 -12.91 -1.31
CA MET A 184 5.89 -13.14 -2.67
C MET A 184 6.00 -14.58 -3.12
N ASP A 185 7.20 -15.16 -3.06
CA ASP A 185 7.45 -16.52 -3.56
C ASP A 185 6.83 -17.58 -2.67
N ALA A 186 7.00 -17.44 -1.35
CA ALA A 186 6.45 -18.40 -0.38
C ALA A 186 4.92 -18.46 -0.40
N TRP A 187 4.26 -17.36 -0.74
CA TRP A 187 2.79 -17.30 -0.87
C TRP A 187 2.29 -17.59 -2.30
N GLY A 188 3.17 -17.94 -3.23
CA GLY A 188 2.81 -18.30 -4.59
C GLY A 188 2.15 -17.20 -5.38
N VAL A 189 2.55 -15.95 -5.17
CA VAL A 189 2.02 -14.79 -5.89
C VAL A 189 2.69 -14.68 -7.25
N ASP A 190 1.90 -14.61 -8.31
CA ASP A 190 2.41 -14.58 -9.69
C ASP A 190 2.85 -13.18 -10.12
N VAL A 191 2.12 -12.15 -9.68
CA VAL A 191 2.43 -10.73 -9.94
C VAL A 191 2.18 -9.93 -8.68
N MET A 192 3.14 -9.10 -8.29
CA MET A 192 2.98 -8.13 -7.20
C MET A 192 3.21 -6.72 -7.71
N VAL A 193 2.42 -5.76 -7.24
CA VAL A 193 2.61 -4.34 -7.54
C VAL A 193 2.84 -3.52 -6.28
N ALA A 194 3.70 -2.50 -6.39
CA ALA A 194 4.03 -1.57 -5.31
C ALA A 194 4.27 -0.16 -5.85
N ALA A 195 4.49 0.81 -4.96
CA ALA A 195 4.77 2.20 -5.33
C ALA A 195 5.70 2.88 -4.34
N SER A 196 6.46 3.86 -4.82
CA SER A 196 7.55 4.51 -4.08
C SER A 196 7.10 5.31 -2.86
N GLN A 197 5.91 5.93 -2.89
CA GLN A 197 5.44 6.89 -1.90
C GLN A 197 4.79 6.28 -0.65
N LYS A 198 5.05 5.02 -0.37
CA LYS A 198 4.50 4.24 0.74
C LYS A 198 5.64 3.74 1.65
N GLY A 199 5.69 2.46 1.93
CA GLY A 199 6.77 1.88 2.76
C GLY A 199 8.18 2.05 2.18
N LEU A 200 8.32 2.32 0.89
CA LEU A 200 9.63 2.60 0.27
C LEU A 200 10.12 4.04 0.46
N MET A 201 9.35 4.94 1.08
CA MET A 201 9.78 6.25 1.58
C MET A 201 10.37 7.22 0.54
N VAL A 202 10.05 7.04 -0.75
CA VAL A 202 10.48 7.90 -1.86
C VAL A 202 9.29 8.70 -2.36
N PRO A 203 9.42 9.90 -2.91
CA PRO A 203 8.30 10.64 -3.47
C PRO A 203 7.49 9.84 -4.49
N PRO A 204 6.19 10.18 -4.72
CA PRO A 204 5.44 9.62 -5.83
C PRO A 204 6.19 9.83 -7.15
N GLY A 205 6.29 8.80 -7.98
CA GLY A 205 6.99 8.88 -9.27
C GLY A 205 7.51 7.55 -9.77
N LEU A 206 7.54 6.50 -8.91
CA LEU A 206 7.88 5.14 -9.31
C LEU A 206 6.77 4.16 -8.93
N GLY A 207 6.34 3.36 -9.92
CA GLY A 207 5.54 2.16 -9.74
C GLY A 207 6.42 0.93 -9.96
N PHE A 208 6.19 -0.13 -9.22
CA PHE A 208 6.96 -1.38 -9.30
C PHE A 208 6.07 -2.55 -9.65
N VAL A 209 6.57 -3.44 -10.51
CA VAL A 209 5.93 -4.71 -10.84
C VAL A 209 6.96 -5.81 -10.67
N PHE A 210 6.61 -6.80 -9.84
CA PHE A 210 7.35 -8.03 -9.64
C PHE A 210 6.56 -9.17 -10.26
N PHE A 211 7.22 -10.08 -10.96
CA PHE A 211 6.49 -11.17 -11.61
C PHE A 211 7.29 -12.45 -11.68
N GLY A 212 6.58 -13.57 -11.48
CA GLY A 212 7.13 -14.91 -11.49
C GLY A 212 7.01 -15.61 -12.86
N PRO A 213 7.46 -16.88 -12.96
CA PRO A 213 7.49 -17.64 -14.20
C PRO A 213 6.13 -17.78 -14.88
N ARG A 214 5.05 -18.07 -14.11
CA ARG A 214 3.69 -18.20 -14.67
C ARG A 214 3.21 -16.93 -15.35
N ALA A 215 3.52 -15.78 -14.75
CA ALA A 215 3.18 -14.47 -15.34
C ALA A 215 4.05 -14.19 -16.59
N ALA A 216 5.33 -14.57 -16.58
CA ALA A 216 6.20 -14.47 -17.75
C ALA A 216 5.69 -15.34 -18.91
N GLU A 217 5.21 -16.55 -18.64
CA GLU A 217 4.56 -17.39 -19.64
C GLU A 217 3.25 -16.78 -20.17
N ALA A 218 2.43 -16.18 -19.30
CA ALA A 218 1.23 -15.46 -19.72
C ALA A 218 1.60 -14.30 -20.66
N ARG A 219 2.64 -13.50 -20.30
CA ARG A 219 3.15 -12.42 -21.16
C ARG A 219 3.62 -12.93 -22.53
N ALA A 220 4.30 -14.06 -22.58
CA ALA A 220 4.79 -14.65 -23.83
C ALA A 220 3.65 -15.03 -24.80
N ARG A 221 2.45 -15.26 -24.28
CA ARG A 221 1.24 -15.57 -25.07
C ARG A 221 0.44 -14.34 -25.50
N MET A 222 0.79 -13.15 -24.98
CA MET A 222 0.12 -11.90 -25.35
C MET A 222 0.51 -11.47 -26.76
N GLU A 223 -0.47 -11.29 -27.65
CA GLU A 223 -0.24 -10.82 -29.02
C GLU A 223 0.26 -9.38 -29.07
N ARG A 224 -0.22 -8.53 -28.14
CA ARG A 224 0.10 -7.12 -28.10
C ARG A 224 0.27 -6.64 -26.69
N VAL A 225 1.40 -5.98 -26.41
CA VAL A 225 1.62 -5.20 -25.22
C VAL A 225 2.17 -3.83 -25.66
N SER A 226 1.61 -2.74 -25.12
CA SER A 226 2.13 -1.41 -25.39
C SER A 226 3.61 -1.33 -25.01
N ARG A 227 4.44 -0.77 -25.89
CA ARG A 227 5.89 -0.69 -25.69
C ARG A 227 6.29 -0.11 -24.33
N TYR A 228 5.54 0.86 -23.84
CA TYR A 228 5.84 1.48 -22.55
C TYR A 228 5.53 0.55 -21.37
N TRP A 229 4.46 -0.26 -21.46
CA TRP A 229 4.06 -1.16 -20.38
C TRP A 229 4.74 -2.55 -20.44
N ASP A 230 5.37 -2.90 -21.56
CA ASP A 230 6.03 -4.18 -21.72
C ASP A 230 7.17 -4.35 -20.70
N TRP A 231 7.03 -5.33 -19.82
CA TRP A 231 8.04 -5.62 -18.81
C TRP A 231 9.23 -6.43 -19.30
N VAL A 232 9.11 -7.10 -20.48
CA VAL A 232 10.20 -7.97 -20.99
C VAL A 232 11.50 -7.21 -21.16
N PRO A 233 11.57 -6.08 -21.92
CA PRO A 233 12.80 -5.33 -22.05
C PRO A 233 13.24 -4.64 -20.75
N ARG A 234 12.31 -4.40 -19.79
CA ARG A 234 12.65 -3.79 -18.50
C ARG A 234 13.28 -4.78 -17.54
N ALA A 235 12.83 -6.04 -17.56
CA ALA A 235 13.37 -7.10 -16.72
C ALA A 235 14.72 -7.64 -17.22
N ASN A 236 14.99 -7.54 -18.55
CA ASN A 236 16.20 -8.01 -19.19
C ASN A 236 16.75 -6.92 -20.12
N PRO A 237 17.21 -5.76 -19.57
CA PRO A 237 17.65 -4.65 -20.38
C PRO A 237 19.00 -4.95 -21.05
N GLU A 238 19.08 -4.74 -22.36
CA GLU A 238 20.34 -4.68 -23.12
C GLU A 238 20.98 -3.29 -23.03
N TYR A 239 20.12 -2.26 -22.88
CA TYR A 239 20.51 -0.87 -22.79
C TYR A 239 19.85 -0.20 -21.57
N PHE A 240 20.56 0.71 -20.93
CA PHE A 240 20.11 1.38 -19.71
C PHE A 240 18.69 2.00 -19.81
N PHE A 241 18.37 2.64 -20.93
CA PHE A 241 17.05 3.28 -21.11
C PHE A 241 15.87 2.30 -21.04
N GLN A 242 16.12 1.01 -21.24
CA GLN A 242 15.07 -0.02 -21.20
C GLN A 242 14.52 -0.21 -19.79
N TYR A 243 15.29 0.00 -18.73
CA TYR A 243 14.77 -0.02 -17.35
C TYR A 243 13.56 0.90 -17.16
N SER A 244 13.60 2.10 -17.74
CA SER A 244 12.56 3.12 -17.61
C SER A 244 11.64 3.24 -18.83
N GLY A 245 11.93 2.54 -19.92
CA GLY A 245 11.20 2.66 -21.19
C GLY A 245 11.45 3.99 -21.90
N GLY A 246 12.55 4.66 -21.57
CA GLY A 246 12.95 5.97 -22.08
C GLY A 246 13.93 6.65 -21.12
N THR A 247 13.88 7.99 -21.03
CA THR A 247 14.74 8.75 -20.12
C THR A 247 14.50 8.34 -18.66
N ALA A 248 15.58 8.05 -17.94
CA ALA A 248 15.51 7.58 -16.56
C ALA A 248 15.02 8.68 -15.58
N PRO A 249 14.24 8.32 -14.55
CA PRO A 249 13.81 9.24 -13.49
C PRO A 249 14.93 9.45 -12.47
N THR A 250 16.01 10.10 -12.88
CA THR A 250 17.32 10.12 -12.24
C THR A 250 17.29 10.39 -10.74
N HIS A 251 16.63 11.48 -10.31
CA HIS A 251 16.55 11.87 -8.90
C HIS A 251 15.77 10.86 -8.05
N HIS A 252 14.72 10.24 -8.61
CA HIS A 252 13.99 9.17 -7.92
C HIS A 252 14.83 7.91 -7.72
N LEU A 253 15.71 7.57 -8.68
CA LEU A 253 16.62 6.43 -8.54
C LEU A 253 17.64 6.64 -7.42
N TYR A 254 18.20 7.85 -7.28
CA TYR A 254 19.04 8.20 -6.14
C TYR A 254 18.31 8.16 -4.81
N GLY A 255 17.08 8.69 -4.78
CA GLY A 255 16.22 8.60 -3.59
C GLY A 255 15.88 7.15 -3.23
N LEU A 256 15.57 6.32 -4.23
CA LEU A 256 15.29 4.90 -4.05
C LEU A 256 16.52 4.14 -3.51
N ARG A 257 17.74 4.47 -4.01
CA ARG A 257 18.97 3.86 -3.48
C ARG A 257 19.12 4.15 -1.99
N ALA A 258 19.01 5.43 -1.59
CA ALA A 258 19.09 5.80 -0.18
C ALA A 258 18.02 5.12 0.69
N ALA A 259 16.79 5.03 0.19
CA ALA A 259 15.71 4.36 0.89
C ALA A 259 15.96 2.85 1.05
N LEU A 260 16.44 2.17 0.00
CA LEU A 260 16.77 0.74 0.07
C LEU A 260 17.96 0.48 1.00
N ASP A 261 18.97 1.35 1.01
CA ASP A 261 20.08 1.25 1.97
C ASP A 261 19.58 1.33 3.42
N MET A 262 18.67 2.24 3.72
CA MET A 262 18.03 2.32 5.05
C MET A 262 17.22 1.08 5.38
N ILE A 263 16.41 0.56 4.44
CA ILE A 263 15.61 -0.65 4.62
C ILE A 263 16.50 -1.86 4.89
N HIS A 264 17.59 -2.01 4.15
CA HIS A 264 18.53 -3.12 4.34
C HIS A 264 19.35 -3.00 5.61
N ALA A 265 19.70 -1.78 6.02
CA ALA A 265 20.41 -1.53 7.27
C ALA A 265 19.55 -1.88 8.51
N GLU A 266 18.25 -1.59 8.48
CA GLU A 266 17.31 -1.97 9.53
C GLU A 266 16.95 -3.47 9.45
N GLY A 267 16.77 -4.00 8.25
CA GLY A 267 16.29 -5.35 7.98
C GLY A 267 14.77 -5.43 7.91
N ILE A 268 14.25 -6.17 6.92
CA ILE A 268 12.80 -6.17 6.63
C ILE A 268 11.96 -6.74 7.77
N GLU A 269 12.46 -7.75 8.49
CA GLU A 269 11.78 -8.32 9.66
C GLU A 269 11.72 -7.32 10.82
N ALA A 270 12.78 -6.57 11.06
CA ALA A 270 12.81 -5.52 12.07
C ALA A 270 11.82 -4.40 11.71
N ILE A 271 11.73 -4.04 10.42
CA ILE A 271 10.76 -3.07 9.91
C ILE A 271 9.33 -3.57 10.15
N TRP A 272 9.01 -4.82 9.84
CA TRP A 272 7.68 -5.40 10.12
C TRP A 272 7.35 -5.35 11.62
N ASN A 273 8.28 -5.74 12.49
CA ASN A 273 8.10 -5.71 13.95
C ASN A 273 7.89 -4.26 14.46
N ARG A 274 8.65 -3.29 13.94
CA ARG A 274 8.48 -1.88 14.26
C ARG A 274 7.09 -1.38 13.88
N HIS A 275 6.64 -1.68 12.66
CA HIS A 275 5.31 -1.28 12.19
C HIS A 275 4.19 -1.98 12.99
N ASP A 276 4.35 -3.25 13.36
CA ASP A 276 3.38 -3.97 14.19
C ASP A 276 3.27 -3.31 15.58
N THR A 277 4.39 -3.02 16.23
CA THR A 277 4.39 -2.35 17.55
C THR A 277 3.74 -0.97 17.48
N LEU A 278 4.07 -0.16 16.46
CA LEU A 278 3.48 1.17 16.28
C LEU A 278 1.98 1.10 15.98
N ALA A 279 1.55 0.17 15.15
CA ALA A 279 0.14 -0.05 14.85
C ALA A 279 -0.64 -0.48 16.08
N ARG A 280 -0.14 -1.46 16.86
CA ARG A 280 -0.76 -1.88 18.11
C ARG A 280 -0.88 -0.76 19.13
N ALA A 281 0.11 0.14 19.21
CA ALA A 281 0.03 1.31 20.08
C ALA A 281 -1.08 2.26 19.65
N ILE A 282 -1.25 2.51 18.34
CA ILE A 282 -2.35 3.31 17.79
C ILE A 282 -3.70 2.65 18.13
N TRP A 283 -3.81 1.35 17.91
CA TRP A 283 -5.06 0.61 18.17
C TRP A 283 -5.43 0.65 19.65
N ALA A 284 -4.46 0.45 20.56
CA ALA A 284 -4.67 0.52 22.00
C ALA A 284 -5.21 1.89 22.43
N ALA A 285 -4.65 2.99 21.89
CA ALA A 285 -5.17 4.33 22.16
C ALA A 285 -6.61 4.49 21.64
N CYS A 286 -6.87 4.06 20.40
CA CYS A 286 -8.19 4.18 19.78
C CYS A 286 -9.25 3.36 20.52
N GLU A 287 -8.92 2.16 20.98
CA GLU A 287 -9.82 1.32 21.77
C GLU A 287 -10.19 1.97 23.14
N VAL A 288 -9.22 2.59 23.81
CA VAL A 288 -9.47 3.32 25.07
C VAL A 288 -10.33 4.56 24.81
N TRP A 289 -10.04 5.37 23.79
CA TRP A 289 -10.89 6.52 23.43
C TRP A 289 -12.32 6.08 23.10
N GLY A 290 -12.47 4.96 22.39
CA GLY A 290 -13.78 4.42 22.01
C GLY A 290 -14.63 3.94 23.18
N GLN A 291 -14.04 3.56 24.33
CA GLN A 291 -14.79 3.16 25.53
C GLN A 291 -15.59 4.33 26.14
N GLY A 292 -15.18 5.55 25.91
CA GLY A 292 -15.86 6.75 26.46
C GLY A 292 -16.39 7.69 25.38
N GLY A 293 -16.43 7.30 24.12
CA GLY A 293 -16.82 8.18 23.02
C GLY A 293 -17.19 7.46 21.72
N PRO A 294 -17.42 8.24 20.65
CA PRO A 294 -17.90 7.69 19.38
C PRO A 294 -16.78 7.09 18.49
N LEU A 295 -15.51 7.16 18.90
CA LEU A 295 -14.40 6.67 18.07
C LEU A 295 -14.41 5.15 17.98
N GLU A 296 -14.34 4.62 16.76
CA GLU A 296 -14.32 3.20 16.48
C GLU A 296 -13.21 2.87 15.45
N LEU A 297 -12.44 1.82 15.70
CA LEU A 297 -11.58 1.21 14.69
C LEU A 297 -12.47 0.59 13.60
N ASN A 298 -12.18 0.89 12.34
CA ASN A 298 -13.00 0.36 11.24
C ASN A 298 -13.01 -1.18 11.20
N ILE A 299 -11.88 -1.81 11.54
CA ILE A 299 -11.74 -3.26 11.57
C ILE A 299 -11.75 -3.74 13.02
N ALA A 300 -12.74 -4.58 13.36
CA ALA A 300 -12.92 -5.08 14.72
C ALA A 300 -11.81 -6.07 15.12
N ASP A 301 -11.53 -7.06 14.26
CA ASP A 301 -10.52 -8.08 14.52
C ASP A 301 -9.11 -7.55 14.23
N ALA A 302 -8.26 -7.54 15.25
CA ALA A 302 -6.88 -7.07 15.15
C ALA A 302 -6.02 -7.87 14.14
N ALA A 303 -6.35 -9.14 13.90
CA ALA A 303 -5.65 -9.98 12.93
C ALA A 303 -5.76 -9.44 11.50
N HIS A 304 -6.83 -8.72 11.20
CA HIS A 304 -7.14 -8.16 9.87
C HIS A 304 -6.90 -6.65 9.78
N ARG A 305 -6.22 -6.04 10.75
CA ARG A 305 -5.81 -4.63 10.72
C ARG A 305 -4.43 -4.48 10.07
N SER A 306 -4.30 -3.55 9.12
CA SER A 306 -3.01 -3.23 8.50
C SER A 306 -2.04 -2.56 9.47
N ARG A 307 -0.74 -2.88 9.35
CA ARG A 307 0.37 -2.24 10.05
C ARG A 307 0.87 -0.97 9.38
N ALA A 308 0.24 -0.57 8.26
CA ALA A 308 0.60 0.62 7.48
C ALA A 308 -0.39 1.78 7.65
N VAL A 309 -1.66 1.46 7.91
CA VAL A 309 -2.76 2.42 7.97
C VAL A 309 -3.86 1.95 8.91
N THR A 310 -4.42 2.89 9.68
CA THR A 310 -5.59 2.66 10.53
C THR A 310 -6.74 3.55 10.08
N ALA A 311 -7.83 2.96 9.60
CA ALA A 311 -9.07 3.66 9.28
C ALA A 311 -9.96 3.72 10.53
N LEU A 312 -10.59 4.88 10.73
CA LEU A 312 -11.34 5.22 11.94
C LEU A 312 -12.70 5.81 11.58
N ARG A 313 -13.67 5.52 12.42
CA ARG A 313 -15.05 6.00 12.37
C ARG A 313 -15.30 6.80 13.64
N ILE A 314 -15.93 7.95 13.54
CA ILE A 314 -16.21 8.80 14.70
C ILE A 314 -17.57 9.52 14.59
N GLY A 315 -18.26 9.34 13.45
CA GLY A 315 -19.48 10.06 13.14
C GLY A 315 -19.23 11.49 12.63
N ALA A 316 -20.14 11.94 11.77
CA ALA A 316 -20.10 13.31 11.25
C ALA A 316 -20.58 14.31 12.30
N PRO A 317 -20.00 15.52 12.40
CA PRO A 317 -18.92 16.06 11.56
C PRO A 317 -17.50 15.78 12.11
N HIS A 318 -17.38 15.03 13.20
CA HIS A 318 -16.18 14.94 14.05
C HIS A 318 -14.91 14.50 13.30
N GLY A 319 -15.01 13.62 12.32
CA GLY A 319 -13.84 13.17 11.57
C GLY A 319 -13.17 14.31 10.78
N THR A 320 -13.95 15.15 10.13
CA THR A 320 -13.43 16.32 9.42
C THR A 320 -12.95 17.41 10.37
N ASP A 321 -13.68 17.68 11.44
CA ASP A 321 -13.33 18.74 12.39
C ASP A 321 -12.05 18.38 13.15
N LEU A 322 -11.88 17.14 13.60
CA LEU A 322 -10.65 16.65 14.22
C LEU A 322 -9.44 16.79 13.28
N ARG A 323 -9.58 16.36 12.03
CA ARG A 323 -8.51 16.47 11.03
C ARG A 323 -8.08 17.92 10.81
N LYS A 324 -9.05 18.84 10.65
CA LYS A 324 -8.76 20.27 10.50
C LYS A 324 -8.10 20.83 11.74
N TRP A 325 -8.59 20.45 12.91
CA TRP A 325 -8.02 20.94 14.17
C TRP A 325 -6.57 20.48 14.34
N THR A 326 -6.28 19.18 14.17
CA THR A 326 -4.92 18.63 14.31
C THR A 326 -3.96 19.25 13.29
N GLU A 327 -4.39 19.51 12.06
CA GLU A 327 -3.57 20.14 11.03
C GLU A 327 -3.29 21.61 11.35
N PHE A 328 -4.33 22.42 11.61
CA PHE A 328 -4.16 23.86 11.73
C PHE A 328 -3.79 24.35 13.14
N GLN A 329 -4.02 23.54 14.18
CA GLN A 329 -3.69 23.90 15.55
C GLN A 329 -2.47 23.15 16.11
N ALA A 330 -2.18 21.92 15.63
CA ALA A 330 -1.11 21.08 16.17
C ALA A 330 -0.04 20.66 15.15
N GLY A 331 -0.23 20.95 13.85
CA GLY A 331 0.75 20.63 12.80
C GLY A 331 0.79 19.14 12.43
N VAL A 332 -0.29 18.37 12.70
CA VAL A 332 -0.41 16.96 12.35
C VAL A 332 -1.52 16.77 11.31
N THR A 333 -1.15 16.36 10.09
CA THR A 333 -2.11 16.10 9.01
C THR A 333 -2.56 14.65 9.04
N LEU A 334 -3.83 14.39 9.36
CA LEU A 334 -4.46 13.07 9.29
C LEU A 334 -5.10 12.83 7.92
N GLY A 335 -5.20 11.56 7.51
CA GLY A 335 -5.80 11.18 6.24
C GLY A 335 -7.33 11.36 6.21
N ILE A 336 -7.88 11.75 5.06
CA ILE A 336 -9.33 11.77 4.83
C ILE A 336 -9.92 10.36 4.86
N GLY A 337 -11.23 10.21 5.10
CA GLY A 337 -11.96 8.94 5.03
C GLY A 337 -12.21 8.46 3.59
N LEU A 338 -11.16 8.47 2.75
CA LEU A 338 -11.24 8.16 1.32
C LEU A 338 -11.93 6.83 1.05
N GLY A 339 -13.01 6.86 0.28
CA GLY A 339 -13.75 5.66 -0.12
C GLY A 339 -14.64 5.05 0.98
N MET A 340 -14.70 5.65 2.18
CA MET A 340 -15.60 5.18 3.25
C MET A 340 -17.05 5.60 3.01
N ALA A 341 -17.27 6.80 2.51
CA ALA A 341 -18.52 7.33 1.99
C ALA A 341 -18.24 8.11 0.69
N GLU A 342 -19.27 8.51 -0.03
CA GLU A 342 -19.13 9.37 -1.21
C GLU A 342 -18.87 10.83 -0.80
N PRO A 343 -18.11 11.60 -1.59
CA PRO A 343 -17.73 12.98 -1.23
C PRO A 343 -18.89 13.95 -0.96
N GLY A 344 -20.08 13.67 -1.49
CA GLY A 344 -21.30 14.47 -1.28
C GLY A 344 -22.19 13.97 -0.14
N ASP A 345 -21.85 12.84 0.46
CA ASP A 345 -22.59 12.25 1.58
C ASP A 345 -22.17 12.93 2.90
N PRO A 346 -23.12 13.37 3.74
CA PRO A 346 -22.79 13.87 5.08
C PRO A 346 -21.95 12.92 5.92
N GLU A 347 -22.10 11.61 5.77
CA GLU A 347 -21.28 10.60 6.45
C GLU A 347 -19.78 10.68 6.10
N TRP A 348 -19.42 11.26 4.95
CA TRP A 348 -18.00 11.49 4.58
C TRP A 348 -17.22 12.17 5.71
N HIS A 349 -17.86 13.07 6.46
CA HIS A 349 -17.26 13.80 7.56
C HIS A 349 -17.09 12.98 8.85
N GLY A 350 -17.58 11.74 8.87
CA GLY A 350 -17.49 10.83 10.00
C GLY A 350 -16.27 9.90 9.99
N PHE A 351 -15.41 9.99 8.96
CA PHE A 351 -14.28 9.09 8.78
C PHE A 351 -12.96 9.83 8.63
N PHE A 352 -11.90 9.20 9.12
CA PHE A 352 -10.53 9.63 8.88
C PHE A 352 -9.57 8.44 8.97
N ARG A 353 -8.30 8.66 8.64
CA ARG A 353 -7.26 7.62 8.69
C ARG A 353 -5.98 8.16 9.29
N ILE A 354 -5.25 7.28 9.97
CA ILE A 354 -3.88 7.52 10.41
C ILE A 354 -2.96 6.68 9.52
N GLY A 355 -2.07 7.33 8.78
CA GLY A 355 -0.96 6.67 8.08
C GLY A 355 0.22 6.53 9.02
N HIS A 356 0.74 5.31 9.15
CA HIS A 356 1.91 5.00 9.98
C HIS A 356 2.89 4.10 9.23
N MET A 357 3.04 4.34 7.91
CA MET A 357 3.90 3.60 7.00
C MET A 357 5.26 4.28 6.79
N GLY A 358 6.27 3.49 6.51
CA GLY A 358 7.60 3.96 6.09
C GLY A 358 8.44 4.50 7.26
N HIS A 359 8.97 5.72 7.10
CA HIS A 359 9.90 6.33 8.06
C HIS A 359 9.18 6.96 9.26
N VAL A 360 8.59 6.10 10.08
CA VAL A 360 7.81 6.48 11.26
C VAL A 360 8.36 5.74 12.48
N ASN A 361 8.41 6.44 13.62
CA ASN A 361 8.90 5.91 14.89
C ASN A 361 7.96 6.23 16.06
N ALA A 362 8.32 5.78 17.27
CA ALA A 362 7.50 5.91 18.46
C ALA A 362 7.13 7.36 18.80
N HIS A 363 8.08 8.31 18.74
CA HIS A 363 7.77 9.70 19.11
C HIS A 363 6.82 10.35 18.10
N MET A 364 6.91 10.03 16.80
CA MET A 364 6.00 10.55 15.78
C MET A 364 4.58 10.04 16.00
N VAL A 365 4.43 8.75 16.30
CA VAL A 365 3.12 8.17 16.62
C VAL A 365 2.54 8.78 17.89
N MET A 366 3.33 8.87 18.98
CA MET A 366 2.88 9.50 20.23
C MET A 366 2.52 10.97 20.03
N GLY A 367 3.27 11.71 19.21
CA GLY A 367 2.96 13.10 18.86
C GLY A 367 1.62 13.22 18.14
N ALA A 368 1.34 12.32 17.17
CA ALA A 368 0.05 12.30 16.49
C ALA A 368 -1.10 11.96 17.44
N LEU A 369 -0.94 10.94 18.30
CA LEU A 369 -1.94 10.57 19.29
C LEU A 369 -2.18 11.72 20.32
N GLY A 370 -1.11 12.40 20.78
CA GLY A 370 -1.21 13.57 21.64
C GLY A 370 -1.96 14.73 21.00
N ALA A 371 -1.71 14.99 19.70
CA ALA A 371 -2.45 15.99 18.94
C ALA A 371 -3.94 15.62 18.79
N MET A 372 -4.26 14.34 18.58
CA MET A 372 -5.63 13.86 18.52
C MET A 372 -6.34 14.02 19.88
N GLN A 373 -5.67 13.64 20.99
CA GLN A 373 -6.21 13.83 22.34
C GLN A 373 -6.54 15.30 22.62
N ALA A 374 -5.63 16.23 22.28
CA ALA A 374 -5.87 17.66 22.41
C ALA A 374 -7.02 18.14 21.51
N GLY A 375 -7.15 17.57 20.30
CA GLY A 375 -8.26 17.85 19.41
C GLY A 375 -9.61 17.37 19.96
N PHE A 376 -9.69 16.20 20.57
CA PHE A 376 -10.91 15.72 21.23
C PHE A 376 -11.35 16.65 22.35
N ILE A 377 -10.41 17.11 23.19
CA ILE A 377 -10.69 18.06 24.26
C ILE A 377 -11.17 19.40 23.69
N ALA A 378 -10.48 19.93 22.69
CA ALA A 378 -10.78 21.25 22.13
C ALA A 378 -12.10 21.31 21.35
N LEU A 379 -12.58 20.17 20.84
CA LEU A 379 -13.80 20.03 20.07
C LEU A 379 -14.95 19.43 20.90
N ASP A 380 -14.76 19.26 22.21
CA ASP A 380 -15.74 18.62 23.12
C ASP A 380 -16.20 17.24 22.63
N ILE A 381 -15.32 16.48 21.95
CA ILE A 381 -15.62 15.11 21.50
C ILE A 381 -15.43 14.16 22.69
N PRO A 382 -16.49 13.44 23.12
CA PRO A 382 -16.37 12.46 24.20
C PRO A 382 -15.34 11.38 23.90
N HIS A 383 -14.51 10.99 24.88
CA HIS A 383 -13.50 9.96 24.73
C HIS A 383 -13.06 9.38 26.07
N GLY A 384 -12.59 8.12 26.08
CA GLY A 384 -12.07 7.47 27.27
C GLY A 384 -10.72 8.04 27.72
N ALA A 385 -10.47 8.03 29.02
CA ALA A 385 -9.21 8.48 29.63
C ALA A 385 -8.16 7.36 29.62
N GLY A 386 -6.86 7.70 29.58
CA GLY A 386 -5.77 6.74 29.67
C GLY A 386 -5.27 6.18 28.31
N ALA A 387 -5.70 6.75 27.20
CA ALA A 387 -5.35 6.27 25.85
C ALA A 387 -3.86 6.44 25.53
N LEU A 388 -3.25 7.55 25.90
CA LEU A 388 -1.82 7.79 25.69
C LEU A 388 -0.97 6.85 26.54
N GLU A 389 -1.39 6.57 27.77
CA GLU A 389 -0.76 5.58 28.65
C GLU A 389 -0.86 4.15 28.09
N ALA A 390 -2.01 3.79 27.49
CA ALA A 390 -2.19 2.51 26.81
C ALA A 390 -1.22 2.36 25.62
N ALA A 391 -1.10 3.38 24.77
CA ALA A 391 -0.15 3.41 23.66
C ALA A 391 1.30 3.32 24.14
N ALA A 392 1.68 4.11 25.15
CA ALA A 392 3.01 4.09 25.74
C ALA A 392 3.34 2.71 26.37
N GLY A 393 2.36 2.08 26.99
CA GLY A 393 2.49 0.72 27.55
C GLY A 393 2.75 -0.35 26.50
N VAL A 394 2.19 -0.21 25.28
CA VAL A 394 2.51 -1.10 24.15
C VAL A 394 3.94 -0.87 23.68
N MET A 395 4.34 0.39 23.47
CA MET A 395 5.69 0.73 22.97
C MET A 395 6.79 0.32 23.95
N ALA A 396 6.52 0.39 25.26
CA ALA A 396 7.50 0.02 26.29
C ALA A 396 7.78 -1.50 26.37
N ARG A 397 6.88 -2.33 25.83
CA ARG A 397 7.04 -3.78 25.81
C ARG A 397 7.59 -4.33 24.49
N GLY A 398 7.70 -3.52 23.45
CA GLY A 398 8.25 -3.84 22.14
C GLY A 398 7.24 -4.53 21.24
#